data_08ab019a477bad193c7a97bd40eeeed8
#
_entry.id   08ab019a477bad193c7a97bd40eeeed8
#
_cell.length_a   1.000
_cell.length_b   1.000
_cell.length_c   1.000
_cell.angle_alpha   90.00
_cell.angle_beta   90.00
_cell.angle_gamma   90.00
#
_symmetry.space_group_name_H-M   'P 1'
#
loop_
_entity.id
_entity.type
_entity.pdbx_description
1 polymer ?
#
loop_
_entity_poly.entity_id
_entity_poly.type
_entity_poly.pdbx_seq_one_letter_code
_entity_poly.pdbx_strand_id
1 'polypeptide(L)'
;LLNKIFVDADSCNFKIIKFLQKFILQNKAKIIVVSNKFLNLGKIENVALEVVDNVDLFILNLADRYSLVITRDIFFAKLLLDLEVKVMNDEGLIFNINNINYLYFRSKINFNLKIKVKKYYDGDFNKSRYEKFITNFYSLFFS
;
A
#
# COMPACT_ATOMS: atom_id res chain seq x y z
N LEU A 1 -15.73 -4.35 8.11
CA LEU A 1 -15.99 -3.93 6.74
C LEU A 1 -15.11 -2.75 6.34
N LEU A 2 -14.22 -2.97 5.39
CA LEU A 2 -13.28 -1.92 4.96
C LEU A 2 -14.01 -0.84 4.15
N ASN A 3 -13.69 0.41 4.42
CA ASN A 3 -14.31 1.55 3.72
C ASN A 3 -13.32 2.63 3.27
N LYS A 4 -12.04 2.50 3.62
CA LYS A 4 -10.98 3.43 3.21
C LYS A 4 -9.77 2.66 2.70
N ILE A 5 -9.16 3.18 1.65
CA ILE A 5 -7.92 2.65 1.10
C ILE A 5 -6.92 3.80 1.05
N PHE A 6 -5.85 3.71 1.84
CA PHE A 6 -4.74 4.64 1.78
C PHE A 6 -3.66 4.05 0.88
N VAL A 7 -3.14 4.84 -0.03
CA VAL A 7 -2.03 4.46 -0.89
C VAL A 7 -0.82 5.31 -0.55
N ASP A 8 0.24 4.66 -0.10
CA ASP A 8 1.56 5.27 0.03
C ASP A 8 2.15 5.35 -1.38
N ALA A 9 1.93 6.49 -2.05
CA ALA A 9 2.26 6.64 -3.47
C ALA A 9 3.76 6.62 -3.74
N ASP A 10 4.59 6.92 -2.73
CA ASP A 10 6.05 6.91 -2.86
C ASP A 10 6.59 5.47 -2.90
N SER A 11 5.78 4.50 -2.49
CA SER A 11 6.14 3.08 -2.54
C SER A 11 5.01 2.23 -3.13
N CYS A 12 4.47 2.67 -4.27
CA CYS A 12 3.40 1.95 -4.96
C CYS A 12 3.52 2.16 -6.47
N ASN A 13 3.39 1.09 -7.24
CA ASN A 13 3.36 1.18 -8.69
C ASN A 13 2.11 1.93 -9.15
N PHE A 14 2.28 2.84 -10.10
CA PHE A 14 1.19 3.69 -10.58
C PHE A 14 0.05 2.89 -11.22
N LYS A 15 0.34 1.71 -11.78
CA LYS A 15 -0.70 0.83 -12.34
C LYS A 15 -1.71 0.39 -11.27
N ILE A 16 -1.26 0.25 -10.03
CA ILE A 16 -2.14 -0.10 -8.91
C ILE A 16 -3.06 1.07 -8.58
N ILE A 17 -2.55 2.29 -8.60
CA ILE A 17 -3.39 3.48 -8.39
C ILE A 17 -4.47 3.55 -9.47
N LYS A 18 -4.11 3.29 -10.72
CA LYS A 18 -5.09 3.26 -11.81
C LYS A 18 -6.14 2.16 -11.64
N PHE A 19 -5.73 0.98 -11.18
CA PHE A 19 -6.68 -0.09 -10.86
C PHE A 19 -7.66 0.35 -9.77
N LEU A 20 -7.18 0.97 -8.71
CA LEU A 20 -8.02 1.43 -7.61
C LEU A 20 -9.01 2.51 -8.04
N GLN A 21 -8.59 3.40 -8.94
CA GLN A 21 -9.49 4.42 -9.51
C GLN A 21 -10.66 3.79 -10.26
N LYS A 22 -10.43 2.68 -10.95
CA LYS A 22 -11.51 1.93 -11.62
C LYS A 22 -12.36 1.16 -10.62
N PHE A 23 -11.72 0.54 -9.63
CA PHE A 23 -12.39 -0.21 -8.57
C PHE A 23 -13.42 0.66 -7.84
N ILE A 24 -13.07 1.91 -7.53
CA ILE A 24 -13.92 2.79 -6.74
C ILE A 24 -15.20 3.19 -7.47
N LEU A 25 -15.21 3.11 -8.79
CA LEU A 25 -16.41 3.44 -9.57
C LEU A 25 -17.57 2.47 -9.31
N GLN A 26 -17.28 1.27 -8.84
CA GLN A 26 -18.25 0.20 -8.63
C GLN A 26 -18.36 -0.25 -7.17
N ASN A 27 -17.64 0.39 -6.26
CA ASN A 27 -17.57 -0.05 -4.87
C ASN A 27 -17.66 1.13 -3.91
N LYS A 28 -18.31 0.92 -2.78
CA LYS A 28 -18.44 1.95 -1.75
C LYS A 28 -17.20 1.99 -0.87
N ALA A 29 -16.32 2.91 -1.16
CA ALA A 29 -15.14 3.18 -0.36
C ALA A 29 -14.56 4.53 -0.73
N LYS A 30 -13.55 4.98 0.00
CA LYS A 30 -12.77 6.17 -0.36
C LYS A 30 -11.32 5.75 -0.56
N ILE A 31 -10.71 6.30 -1.60
CA ILE A 31 -9.29 6.13 -1.84
C ILE A 31 -8.59 7.45 -1.52
N ILE A 32 -7.56 7.37 -0.70
CA ILE A 32 -6.75 8.52 -0.33
C ILE A 32 -5.32 8.19 -0.75
N VAL A 33 -4.88 8.81 -1.84
CA VAL A 33 -3.51 8.69 -2.34
C VAL A 33 -2.68 9.74 -1.63
N VAL A 34 -1.66 9.30 -0.90
CA VAL A 34 -0.80 10.18 -0.12
C VAL A 34 0.60 10.19 -0.74
N SER A 35 1.09 11.38 -1.05
CA SER A 35 2.36 11.56 -1.76
C SER A 35 3.11 12.77 -1.22
N ASN A 36 4.45 12.76 -1.33
CA ASN A 36 5.24 13.95 -1.02
C ASN A 36 5.34 14.92 -2.22
N LYS A 37 4.74 14.57 -3.35
CA LYS A 37 4.72 15.42 -4.55
C LYS A 37 3.37 15.34 -5.23
N PHE A 38 3.05 16.34 -6.03
CA PHE A 38 1.83 16.35 -6.82
C PHE A 38 1.81 15.21 -7.84
N LEU A 39 0.66 14.54 -7.95
CA LEU A 39 0.37 13.53 -8.96
C LEU A 39 -0.91 13.91 -9.68
N ASN A 40 -0.91 13.80 -11.01
CA ASN A 40 -2.12 14.07 -11.77
C ASN A 40 -2.98 12.80 -11.83
N LEU A 41 -3.96 12.72 -10.93
CA LEU A 41 -4.89 11.59 -10.85
C LEU A 41 -6.21 11.85 -11.59
N GLY A 42 -6.38 13.07 -12.14
CA GLY A 42 -7.66 13.50 -12.67
C GLY A 42 -8.68 13.78 -11.56
N LYS A 43 -9.95 13.94 -11.94
CA LYS A 43 -11.04 14.15 -10.99
C LYS A 43 -11.94 12.92 -10.98
N ILE A 44 -11.82 12.11 -9.96
CA ILE A 44 -12.67 10.94 -9.77
C ILE A 44 -13.30 11.05 -8.39
N GLU A 45 -14.62 10.93 -8.33
CA GLU A 45 -15.35 10.94 -7.07
C GLU A 45 -14.81 9.85 -6.13
N ASN A 46 -14.68 10.17 -4.85
CA ASN A 46 -14.14 9.29 -3.80
C ASN A 46 -12.66 8.95 -3.95
N VAL A 47 -11.92 9.68 -4.77
CA VAL A 47 -10.46 9.59 -4.86
C VAL A 47 -9.89 10.96 -4.52
N ALA A 48 -9.12 11.03 -3.44
CA ALA A 48 -8.43 12.24 -3.01
C ALA A 48 -6.92 12.06 -3.13
N LEU A 49 -6.22 13.14 -3.50
CA LEU A 49 -4.77 13.22 -3.42
C LEU A 49 -4.41 14.16 -2.26
N GLU A 50 -3.60 13.65 -1.33
CA GLU A 50 -3.04 14.45 -0.24
C GLU A 50 -1.54 14.57 -0.44
N VAL A 51 -1.06 15.79 -0.61
CA VAL A 51 0.37 16.09 -0.77
C VAL A 51 0.90 16.56 0.57
N VAL A 52 1.80 15.78 1.16
CA VAL A 52 2.29 16.01 2.53
C VAL A 52 3.79 15.75 2.62
N ASP A 53 4.44 16.32 3.63
CA ASP A 53 5.88 16.12 3.82
C ASP A 53 6.19 14.72 4.38
N ASN A 54 5.36 14.22 5.29
CA ASN A 54 5.55 12.91 5.91
C ASN A 54 4.34 12.02 5.64
N VAL A 55 4.46 11.17 4.63
CA VAL A 55 3.39 10.29 4.18
C VAL A 55 3.01 9.28 5.28
N ASP A 56 3.99 8.66 5.90
CA ASP A 56 3.76 7.63 6.92
C ASP A 56 2.98 8.21 8.12
N LEU A 57 3.40 9.35 8.61
CA LEU A 57 2.75 10.01 9.75
C LEU A 57 1.31 10.41 9.42
N PHE A 58 1.09 10.93 8.21
CA PHE A 58 -0.25 11.30 7.76
C PHE A 58 -1.19 10.10 7.79
N ILE A 59 -0.75 8.98 7.22
CA ILE A 59 -1.55 7.74 7.17
C ILE A 59 -1.76 7.17 8.57
N LEU A 60 -0.71 7.12 9.41
CA LEU A 60 -0.80 6.61 10.78
C LEU A 60 -1.85 7.37 11.61
N ASN A 61 -1.96 8.68 11.40
CA ASN A 61 -2.91 9.50 12.15
C ASN A 61 -4.37 9.28 11.74
N LEU A 62 -4.61 8.79 10.52
CA LEU A 62 -5.96 8.68 9.96
C LEU A 62 -6.44 7.25 9.78
N ALA A 63 -5.52 6.29 9.62
CA ALA A 63 -5.89 4.90 9.38
C ALA A 63 -6.46 4.27 10.66
N ASP A 64 -7.43 3.40 10.46
CA ASP A 64 -8.09 2.67 11.53
C ASP A 64 -8.38 1.22 11.10
N ARG A 65 -9.07 0.46 11.93
CA ARG A 65 -9.40 -0.94 11.62
C ARG A 65 -10.31 -1.12 10.40
N TYR A 66 -10.90 -0.04 9.88
CA TYR A 66 -11.71 -0.06 8.66
C TYR A 66 -10.91 0.36 7.44
N SER A 67 -9.61 0.52 7.59
CA SER A 67 -8.69 0.96 6.53
C SER A 67 -7.85 -0.19 6.00
N LEU A 68 -7.55 -0.11 4.71
CA LEU A 68 -6.51 -0.89 4.06
C LEU A 68 -5.42 0.09 3.61
N VAL A 69 -4.17 -0.20 3.92
CA VAL A 69 -3.02 0.60 3.49
C VAL A 69 -2.17 -0.20 2.51
N ILE A 70 -1.84 0.42 1.40
CA ILE A 70 -0.96 -0.16 0.38
C ILE A 70 0.40 0.53 0.48
N THR A 71 1.43 -0.22 0.87
CA THR A 71 2.81 0.26 1.02
C THR A 71 3.81 -0.88 0.86
N ARG A 72 5.01 -0.57 0.37
CA ARG A 72 6.16 -1.51 0.36
C ARG A 72 7.01 -1.39 1.62
N ASP A 73 6.79 -0.37 2.43
CA ASP A 73 7.61 -0.07 3.61
C ASP A 73 7.27 -1.03 4.75
N ILE A 74 8.17 -1.97 5.02
CA ILE A 74 7.98 -3.01 6.03
C ILE A 74 7.93 -2.42 7.44
N PHE A 75 8.76 -1.42 7.73
CA PHE A 75 8.77 -0.76 9.04
C PHE A 75 7.44 -0.05 9.31
N PHE A 76 6.92 0.64 8.29
CA PHE A 76 5.63 1.30 8.36
C PHE A 76 4.49 0.26 8.48
N ALA A 77 4.55 -0.81 7.68
CA ALA A 77 3.56 -1.89 7.76
C ALA A 77 3.47 -2.48 9.17
N LYS A 78 4.61 -2.69 9.83
CA LYS A 78 4.65 -3.20 11.19
C LYS A 78 3.92 -2.28 12.17
N LEU A 79 4.14 -0.97 12.06
CA LEU A 79 3.44 0.00 12.90
C LEU A 79 1.92 -0.02 12.67
N LEU A 80 1.50 -0.11 11.42
CA LEU A 80 0.09 -0.17 11.05
C LEU A 80 -0.59 -1.43 11.59
N LEU A 81 0.08 -2.57 11.53
CA LEU A 81 -0.46 -3.82 12.06
C LEU A 81 -0.69 -3.73 13.58
N ASP A 82 0.18 -3.04 14.30
CA ASP A 82 0.00 -2.82 15.75
C ASP A 82 -1.26 -1.99 16.04
N LEU A 83 -1.73 -1.20 15.08
CA LEU A 83 -2.99 -0.45 15.17
C LEU A 83 -4.19 -1.20 14.59
N GLU A 84 -4.03 -2.49 14.31
CA GLU A 84 -5.07 -3.34 13.70
C GLU A 84 -5.51 -2.87 12.31
N VAL A 85 -4.65 -2.16 11.60
CA VAL A 85 -4.88 -1.74 10.22
C VAL A 85 -4.45 -2.86 9.27
N LYS A 86 -5.25 -3.12 8.25
CA LYS A 86 -4.89 -4.10 7.21
C LYS A 86 -3.89 -3.48 6.24
N VAL A 87 -2.84 -4.24 5.91
CA VAL A 87 -1.74 -3.73 5.08
C VAL A 87 -1.35 -4.76 4.03
N MET A 88 -1.11 -4.27 2.83
CA MET A 88 -0.54 -5.09 1.76
C MET A 88 0.40 -4.23 0.89
N ASN A 89 1.26 -4.89 0.13
CA ASN A 89 2.07 -4.16 -0.85
C ASN A 89 1.44 -4.20 -2.25
N ASP A 90 2.03 -3.48 -3.17
CA ASP A 90 1.53 -3.37 -4.55
C ASP A 90 1.83 -4.59 -5.42
N GLU A 91 2.53 -5.59 -4.89
CA GLU A 91 2.78 -6.87 -5.57
C GLU A 91 1.89 -8.00 -5.04
N GLY A 92 0.96 -7.67 -4.12
CA GLY A 92 -0.01 -8.61 -3.59
C GLY A 92 0.40 -9.30 -2.30
N LEU A 93 1.55 -8.98 -1.71
CA LEU A 93 1.93 -9.52 -0.41
C LEU A 93 1.06 -8.89 0.68
N ILE A 94 0.33 -9.70 1.42
CA ILE A 94 -0.45 -9.26 2.58
C ILE A 94 0.44 -9.38 3.81
N PHE A 95 0.69 -8.24 4.47
CA PHE A 95 1.42 -8.23 5.73
C PHE A 95 0.49 -8.67 6.86
N ASN A 96 0.99 -9.50 7.76
CA ASN A 96 0.23 -9.98 8.89
C ASN A 96 1.16 -10.35 10.06
N ILE A 97 0.56 -10.70 11.19
CA ILE A 97 1.32 -11.06 12.39
C ILE A 97 2.25 -12.26 12.18
N ASN A 98 1.96 -13.14 11.24
CA ASN A 98 2.75 -14.35 11.00
C ASN A 98 4.00 -14.08 10.15
N ASN A 99 4.00 -13.05 9.31
CA ASN A 99 5.12 -12.78 8.41
C ASN A 99 5.90 -11.49 8.72
N ILE A 100 5.30 -10.54 9.44
CA ILE A 100 5.87 -9.21 9.58
C ILE A 100 7.20 -9.19 10.32
N ASN A 101 7.34 -10.00 11.38
CA ASN A 101 8.58 -10.02 12.16
C ASN A 101 9.73 -10.62 11.38
N TYR A 102 9.47 -11.65 10.59
CA TYR A 102 10.47 -12.24 9.70
C TYR A 102 10.92 -11.24 8.63
N LEU A 103 9.97 -10.57 7.99
CA LEU A 103 10.25 -9.58 6.95
C LEU A 103 11.02 -8.39 7.52
N TYR A 104 10.62 -7.92 8.70
CA TYR A 104 11.30 -6.85 9.41
C TYR A 104 12.76 -7.22 9.72
N PHE A 105 12.97 -8.40 10.29
CA PHE A 105 14.30 -8.88 10.64
C PHE A 105 15.18 -9.03 9.40
N ARG A 106 14.65 -9.61 8.33
CA ARG A 106 15.36 -9.77 7.06
C ARG A 106 15.78 -8.42 6.47
N SER A 107 14.88 -7.44 6.48
CA SER A 107 15.16 -6.10 5.99
C SER A 107 16.27 -5.42 6.80
N LYS A 108 16.24 -5.60 8.12
CA LYS A 108 17.24 -5.04 9.02
C LYS A 108 18.63 -5.66 8.79
N ILE A 109 18.70 -6.97 8.58
CA ILE A 109 19.94 -7.66 8.24
C ILE A 109 20.49 -7.16 6.91
N ASN A 110 19.67 -7.09 5.89
CA ASN A 110 20.07 -6.61 4.57
C ASN A 110 20.61 -5.18 4.65
N PHE A 111 19.99 -4.31 5.43
CA PHE A 111 20.47 -2.96 5.65
C PHE A 111 21.83 -2.94 6.35
N ASN A 112 22.01 -3.70 7.43
CA ASN A 112 23.24 -3.73 8.22
C ASN A 112 24.43 -4.34 7.43
N LEU A 113 24.17 -5.31 6.59
CA LEU A 113 25.18 -5.98 5.77
C LEU A 113 25.43 -5.26 4.45
N LYS A 114 24.72 -4.17 4.19
CA LYS A 114 24.79 -3.41 2.91
C LYS A 114 24.58 -4.33 1.70
N ILE A 115 23.77 -5.36 1.85
CA ILE A 115 23.44 -6.24 0.74
C ILE A 115 22.58 -5.42 -0.23
N LYS A 116 23.08 -5.28 -1.47
CA LYS A 116 22.33 -4.66 -2.54
C LYS A 116 21.15 -5.56 -2.88
N VAL A 117 19.99 -5.27 -2.31
CA VAL A 117 18.75 -5.88 -2.77
C VAL A 117 18.53 -5.39 -4.19
N LYS A 118 18.37 -6.31 -5.12
CA LYS A 118 17.96 -5.97 -6.49
C LYS A 118 16.72 -5.12 -6.39
N LYS A 119 16.84 -3.83 -6.70
CA LYS A 119 15.66 -2.98 -6.85
C LYS A 119 14.87 -3.50 -8.04
N TYR A 120 13.69 -4.02 -7.79
CA TYR A 120 12.75 -4.27 -8.87
C TYR A 120 12.30 -2.91 -9.38
N TYR A 121 12.73 -2.57 -10.59
CA TYR A 121 12.30 -1.35 -11.24
C TYR A 121 10.83 -1.45 -11.59
N ASP A 122 10.14 -0.31 -11.65
CA ASP A 122 8.73 -0.27 -12.05
C ASP A 122 8.48 -0.94 -13.41
N GLY A 123 9.48 -0.98 -14.28
CA GLY A 123 9.43 -1.70 -15.55
C GLY A 123 9.31 -3.21 -15.41
N ASP A 124 9.65 -3.78 -14.25
CA ASP A 124 9.56 -5.21 -13.98
C ASP A 124 8.22 -5.62 -13.37
N PHE A 125 7.28 -4.68 -13.23
CA PHE A 125 5.95 -4.97 -12.74
C PHE A 125 5.15 -5.71 -13.82
N ASN A 126 5.24 -7.04 -13.77
CA ASN A 126 4.70 -7.91 -14.80
C ASN A 126 3.24 -8.26 -14.51
N LYS A 127 2.60 -8.91 -15.50
CA LYS A 127 1.22 -9.35 -15.44
C LYS A 127 0.94 -10.27 -14.23
N SER A 128 1.87 -11.16 -13.91
CA SER A 128 1.73 -12.09 -12.78
C SER A 128 1.62 -11.37 -11.43
N ARG A 129 2.44 -10.35 -11.21
CA ARG A 129 2.40 -9.54 -9.98
C ARG A 129 1.14 -8.71 -9.89
N TYR A 130 0.70 -8.17 -11.01
CA TYR A 130 -0.53 -7.41 -11.11
C TYR A 130 -1.75 -8.29 -10.76
N GLU A 131 -1.81 -9.47 -11.33
CA GLU A 131 -2.90 -10.43 -11.07
C GLU A 131 -2.88 -10.89 -9.60
N LYS A 132 -1.71 -11.12 -9.04
CA LYS A 132 -1.56 -11.47 -7.63
C LYS A 132 -2.06 -10.34 -6.73
N PHE A 133 -1.72 -9.10 -7.06
CA PHE A 133 -2.24 -7.95 -6.33
C PHE A 133 -3.76 -7.93 -6.34
N ILE A 134 -4.37 -8.03 -7.52
CA ILE A 134 -5.82 -7.96 -7.67
C ILE A 134 -6.50 -9.07 -6.87
N THR A 135 -6.03 -10.31 -7.01
CA THR A 135 -6.61 -11.45 -6.29
C THR A 135 -6.56 -11.25 -4.78
N ASN A 136 -5.40 -10.86 -4.26
CA ASN A 136 -5.20 -10.68 -2.83
C ASN A 136 -5.90 -9.43 -2.31
N PHE A 137 -5.97 -8.36 -3.11
CA PHE A 137 -6.73 -7.17 -2.77
C PHE A 137 -8.22 -7.49 -2.59
N TYR A 138 -8.84 -8.20 -3.53
CA TYR A 138 -10.24 -8.59 -3.41
C TYR A 138 -10.48 -9.47 -2.20
N SER A 139 -9.60 -10.43 -1.95
CA SER A 139 -9.68 -11.30 -0.79
C SER A 139 -9.67 -10.51 0.52
N LEU A 140 -8.78 -9.54 0.62
CA LEU A 140 -8.58 -8.74 1.84
C LEU A 140 -9.71 -7.71 2.02
N PHE A 141 -10.09 -7.03 0.94
CA PHE A 141 -11.08 -5.96 1.00
C PHE A 141 -12.48 -6.49 1.33
N PHE A 142 -12.85 -7.63 0.77
CA PHE A 142 -14.17 -8.23 0.95
C PHE A 142 -14.23 -9.32 2.03
N SER A 143 -13.19 -9.45 2.82
CA SER A 143 -13.19 -10.41 3.93
C SER A 143 -14.04 -9.96 5.13
#